data_7bd440a61e79b55d569f9d513e5b771a
#
_entry.id   7bd440a61e79b55d569f9d513e5b771a
#
_cell.length_a   1.000
_cell.length_b   1.000
_cell.length_c   1.000
_cell.angle_alpha   90.00
_cell.angle_beta   90.00
_cell.angle_gamma   90.00
#
_symmetry.space_group_name_H-M   'P 1'
#
loop_
_entity.id
_entity.type
_entity.pdbx_description
1 polymer ?
#
loop_
_entity_poly.entity_id
_entity_poly.type
_entity_poly.pdbx_seq_one_letter_code
_entity_poly.pdbx_strand_id
1 'polypeptide(L)'
;QEGGLHNCIYFIIPGIIAFGVLQYAMPELKRVNNEYVKKNAAKENSGAGMSISYISIFFMLLYIFLRSTVHSSVHTYLPIYFMKFRGFDTVTASTLVSIFLLNGVLGTDCGARLSDKLGPRKIIVGSILLSSLPIGFVPHATAPWAAMLAVSLAGFFIISSFATTVVVVQTMMPNNVGMASGLTIGFSIGMAGFGVTTLGYLADTYGLPIVLKSICILPILAAFIASRIPMPKEIK
;
A
#
# COMPACT_ATOMS: atom_id res chain seq x y z
N GLN A 1 18.13 21.99 21.82
CA GLN A 1 17.98 21.83 20.35
C GLN A 1 19.24 21.29 19.64
N GLU A 2 20.29 20.93 20.34
CA GLU A 2 21.56 20.49 19.74
C GLU A 2 21.69 18.98 19.48
N GLY A 3 20.67 18.19 19.73
CA GLY A 3 20.74 16.72 19.60
C GLY A 3 20.18 16.11 18.31
N GLY A 4 19.59 16.90 17.42
CA GLY A 4 18.75 16.38 16.33
C GLY A 4 19.49 15.50 15.29
N LEU A 5 20.65 15.90 14.83
CA LEU A 5 21.41 15.20 13.78
C LEU A 5 22.28 14.07 14.34
N HIS A 6 22.88 14.25 15.53
CA HIS A 6 23.68 13.19 16.16
C HIS A 6 22.85 11.95 16.53
N ASN A 7 21.58 12.13 16.88
CA ASN A 7 20.70 11.01 17.20
C ASN A 7 20.33 10.14 15.97
N CYS A 8 20.52 10.65 14.75
CA CYS A 8 20.34 9.85 13.53
C CYS A 8 21.36 8.71 13.40
N ILE A 9 22.51 8.81 14.07
CA ILE A 9 23.53 7.75 14.13
C ILE A 9 22.96 6.45 14.75
N TYR A 10 22.05 6.56 15.72
CA TYR A 10 21.45 5.38 16.35
C TYR A 10 20.58 4.55 15.36
N PHE A 11 20.12 5.13 14.26
CA PHE A 11 19.41 4.37 13.21
C PHE A 11 20.34 3.46 12.39
N ILE A 12 21.65 3.61 12.50
CA ILE A 12 22.61 2.70 11.87
C ILE A 12 22.59 1.34 12.58
N ILE A 13 22.34 1.31 13.90
CA ILE A 13 22.35 0.07 14.70
C ILE A 13 21.31 -0.93 14.19
N PRO A 14 20.01 -0.58 14.04
CA PRO A 14 19.03 -1.48 13.43
C PRO A 14 19.42 -1.94 12.01
N GLY A 15 20.06 -1.07 11.22
CA GLY A 15 20.55 -1.40 9.87
C GLY A 15 21.63 -2.48 9.89
N ILE A 16 22.61 -2.36 10.79
CA ILE A 16 23.69 -3.35 10.96
C ILE A 16 23.10 -4.68 11.46
N ILE A 17 22.19 -4.65 12.43
CA ILE A 17 21.50 -5.84 12.92
C ILE A 17 20.73 -6.54 11.80
N ALA A 18 19.95 -5.79 11.02
CA ALA A 18 19.20 -6.32 9.89
C ALA A 18 20.13 -6.93 8.83
N PHE A 19 21.27 -6.28 8.53
CA PHE A 19 22.27 -6.80 7.62
C PHE A 19 22.86 -8.11 8.14
N GLY A 20 23.22 -8.19 9.42
CA GLY A 20 23.75 -9.41 10.06
C GLY A 20 22.74 -10.57 9.99
N VAL A 21 21.47 -10.30 10.32
CA VAL A 21 20.40 -11.29 10.23
C VAL A 21 20.20 -11.77 8.80
N LEU A 22 20.22 -10.86 7.81
CA LEU A 22 20.11 -11.23 6.40
C LEU A 22 21.28 -12.10 5.92
N GLN A 23 22.52 -11.76 6.32
CA GLN A 23 23.69 -12.56 5.97
C GLN A 23 23.62 -13.97 6.60
N TYR A 24 23.17 -14.07 7.84
CA TYR A 24 22.98 -15.36 8.51
C TYR A 24 21.88 -16.20 7.83
N ALA A 25 20.79 -15.58 7.42
CA ALA A 25 19.67 -16.25 6.74
C ALA A 25 19.92 -16.52 5.24
N MET A 26 20.94 -15.90 4.63
CA MET A 26 21.22 -15.98 3.19
C MET A 26 21.30 -17.42 2.63
N PRO A 27 22.01 -18.36 3.28
CA PRO A 27 22.10 -19.73 2.76
C PRO A 27 20.75 -20.43 2.74
N GLU A 28 19.91 -20.23 3.77
CA GLU A 28 18.57 -20.82 3.82
C GLU A 28 17.63 -20.17 2.80
N LEU A 29 17.70 -18.84 2.65
CA LEU A 29 16.94 -18.12 1.62
C LEU A 29 17.30 -18.58 0.22
N LYS A 30 18.58 -18.82 -0.09
CA LYS A 30 19.02 -19.39 -1.38
C LYS A 30 18.49 -20.79 -1.59
N ARG A 31 18.49 -21.64 -0.55
CA ARG A 31 17.94 -23.00 -0.62
C ARG A 31 16.44 -22.99 -0.95
N VAL A 32 15.67 -22.22 -0.19
CA VAL A 32 14.22 -22.07 -0.40
C VAL A 32 13.92 -21.51 -1.79
N ASN A 33 14.67 -20.48 -2.22
CA ASN A 33 14.52 -19.92 -3.57
C ASN A 33 14.81 -20.94 -4.67
N ASN A 34 15.87 -21.75 -4.52
CA ASN A 34 16.21 -22.79 -5.50
C ASN A 34 15.15 -23.91 -5.57
N GLU A 35 14.55 -24.29 -4.43
CA GLU A 35 13.44 -25.23 -4.40
C GLU A 35 12.19 -24.66 -5.08
N TYR A 36 11.91 -23.38 -4.85
CA TYR A 36 10.80 -22.67 -5.49
C TYR A 36 10.97 -22.59 -7.01
N VAL A 37 12.18 -22.22 -7.47
CA VAL A 37 12.51 -22.16 -8.90
C VAL A 37 12.39 -23.54 -9.55
N LYS A 38 12.91 -24.60 -8.90
CA LYS A 38 12.78 -25.98 -9.39
C LYS A 38 11.32 -26.45 -9.50
N LYS A 39 10.49 -26.15 -8.49
CA LYS A 39 9.05 -26.44 -8.52
C LYS A 39 8.33 -25.74 -9.66
N ASN A 40 8.66 -24.48 -9.92
CA ASN A 40 8.04 -23.72 -10.99
C ASN A 40 8.50 -24.19 -12.38
N ALA A 41 9.77 -24.52 -12.56
CA ALA A 41 10.29 -25.10 -13.79
C ALA A 41 9.64 -26.47 -14.11
N ALA A 42 9.37 -27.29 -13.09
CA ALA A 42 8.65 -28.54 -13.26
C ALA A 42 7.18 -28.36 -13.69
N LYS A 43 6.52 -27.31 -13.19
CA LYS A 43 5.17 -26.93 -13.62
C LYS A 43 5.12 -26.40 -15.05
N GLU A 44 6.14 -25.68 -15.47
CA GLU A 44 6.25 -25.14 -16.85
C GLU A 44 6.38 -26.25 -17.89
N ASN A 45 7.16 -27.30 -17.58
CA ASN A 45 7.31 -28.49 -18.43
C ASN A 45 6.02 -29.33 -18.54
N SER A 46 5.04 -29.14 -17.64
CA SER A 46 3.75 -29.84 -17.70
C SER A 46 2.68 -29.12 -18.54
N GLY A 47 3.04 -28.13 -19.33
CA GLY A 47 2.11 -27.44 -20.25
C GLY A 47 1.07 -26.54 -19.61
N ALA A 48 1.16 -26.29 -18.30
CA ALA A 48 0.31 -25.37 -17.56
C ALA A 48 0.83 -23.92 -17.63
N GLY A 49 1.42 -23.52 -18.75
CA GLY A 49 1.84 -22.15 -19.00
C GLY A 49 0.63 -21.24 -18.99
N MET A 50 0.43 -20.50 -17.88
CA MET A 50 -0.64 -19.54 -17.76
C MET A 50 -0.38 -18.40 -18.75
N SER A 51 -1.21 -18.30 -19.78
CA SER A 51 -1.16 -17.18 -20.72
C SER A 51 -1.35 -15.89 -19.92
N ILE A 52 -0.28 -15.12 -19.80
CA ILE A 52 -0.31 -13.82 -19.12
C ILE A 52 -1.21 -12.90 -19.95
N SER A 53 -2.35 -12.55 -19.42
CA SER A 53 -3.18 -11.53 -20.05
C SER A 53 -2.58 -10.16 -19.75
N TYR A 54 -1.96 -9.52 -20.74
CA TYR A 54 -1.45 -8.14 -20.62
C TYR A 54 -2.51 -7.17 -20.11
N ILE A 55 -3.78 -7.44 -20.44
CA ILE A 55 -4.93 -6.68 -19.95
C ILE A 55 -5.06 -6.78 -18.43
N SER A 56 -4.86 -7.98 -17.85
CA SER A 56 -4.91 -8.18 -16.39
C SER A 56 -3.80 -7.42 -15.68
N ILE A 57 -2.58 -7.42 -16.24
CA ILE A 57 -1.45 -6.66 -15.70
C ILE A 57 -1.73 -5.17 -15.79
N PHE A 58 -2.25 -4.68 -16.89
CA PHE A 58 -2.62 -3.26 -17.06
C PHE A 58 -3.63 -2.79 -16.02
N PHE A 59 -4.74 -3.52 -15.84
CA PHE A 59 -5.73 -3.19 -14.80
C PHE A 59 -5.16 -3.27 -13.38
N MET A 60 -4.24 -4.21 -13.14
CA MET A 60 -3.57 -4.33 -11.85
C MET A 60 -2.65 -3.13 -11.59
N LEU A 61 -1.88 -2.69 -12.58
CA LEU A 61 -1.04 -1.49 -12.47
C LEU A 61 -1.89 -0.23 -12.27
N LEU A 62 -3.01 -0.10 -12.95
CA LEU A 62 -3.94 1.01 -12.76
C LEU A 62 -4.54 1.01 -11.35
N TYR A 63 -4.90 -0.15 -10.82
CA TYR A 63 -5.30 -0.30 -9.42
C TYR A 63 -4.18 0.12 -8.46
N ILE A 64 -2.94 -0.37 -8.69
CA ILE A 64 -1.78 -0.03 -7.87
C ILE A 64 -1.54 1.48 -7.88
N PHE A 65 -1.63 2.12 -9.03
CA PHE A 65 -1.52 3.57 -9.17
C PHE A 65 -2.53 4.32 -8.28
N LEU A 66 -3.82 4.00 -8.44
CA LEU A 66 -4.88 4.67 -7.66
C LEU A 66 -4.72 4.44 -6.15
N ARG A 67 -4.47 3.19 -5.74
CA ARG A 67 -4.26 2.84 -4.33
C ARG A 67 -3.05 3.58 -3.74
N SER A 68 -1.94 3.63 -4.47
CA SER A 68 -0.71 4.29 -4.00
C SER A 68 -0.87 5.81 -3.94
N THR A 69 -1.61 6.39 -4.89
CA THR A 69 -1.99 7.80 -4.85
C THR A 69 -2.81 8.11 -3.60
N VAL A 70 -3.83 7.29 -3.29
CA VAL A 70 -4.64 7.46 -2.06
C VAL A 70 -3.76 7.35 -0.82
N HIS A 71 -2.95 6.29 -0.72
CA HIS A 71 -2.05 6.08 0.41
C HIS A 71 -1.15 7.28 0.66
N SER A 72 -0.42 7.73 -0.36
CA SER A 72 0.53 8.83 -0.23
C SER A 72 -0.16 10.18 0.00
N SER A 73 -1.32 10.40 -0.61
CA SER A 73 -2.07 11.63 -0.43
C SER A 73 -2.65 11.78 0.97
N VAL A 74 -3.10 10.68 1.58
CA VAL A 74 -3.61 10.69 2.95
C VAL A 74 -2.52 11.18 3.91
N HIS A 75 -1.35 10.55 3.94
CA HIS A 75 -0.30 10.95 4.88
C HIS A 75 0.35 12.31 4.54
N THR A 76 0.21 12.80 3.29
CA THR A 76 0.75 14.10 2.88
C THR A 76 -0.23 15.23 3.19
N TYR A 77 -1.48 15.10 2.77
CA TYR A 77 -2.43 16.23 2.81
C TYR A 77 -3.25 16.30 4.09
N LEU A 78 -3.48 15.16 4.79
CA LEU A 78 -4.26 15.19 6.03
C LEU A 78 -3.63 16.05 7.14
N PRO A 79 -2.34 15.90 7.47
CA PRO A 79 -1.72 16.75 8.48
C PRO A 79 -1.84 18.24 8.15
N ILE A 80 -1.60 18.59 6.88
CA ILE A 80 -1.69 19.98 6.41
C ILE A 80 -3.12 20.51 6.55
N TYR A 81 -4.12 19.68 6.22
CA TYR A 81 -5.52 20.03 6.39
C TYR A 81 -5.89 20.29 7.84
N PHE A 82 -5.52 19.39 8.74
CA PHE A 82 -5.83 19.54 10.16
C PHE A 82 -5.14 20.76 10.80
N MET A 83 -3.89 21.03 10.42
CA MET A 83 -3.18 22.23 10.87
C MET A 83 -3.84 23.52 10.36
N LYS A 84 -4.15 23.61 9.05
CA LYS A 84 -4.68 24.84 8.43
C LYS A 84 -6.15 25.10 8.74
N PHE A 85 -6.98 24.07 8.79
CA PHE A 85 -8.45 24.22 8.84
C PHE A 85 -9.06 23.81 10.18
N ARG A 86 -8.34 23.05 11.01
CA ARG A 86 -8.82 22.58 12.31
C ARG A 86 -8.01 23.11 13.48
N GLY A 87 -6.94 23.86 13.22
CA GLY A 87 -6.11 24.47 14.26
C GLY A 87 -5.34 23.45 15.11
N PHE A 88 -5.09 22.24 14.58
CA PHE A 88 -4.28 21.25 15.28
C PHE A 88 -2.83 21.71 15.33
N ASP A 89 -2.18 21.47 16.45
CA ASP A 89 -0.75 21.70 16.59
C ASP A 89 0.07 20.68 15.76
N THR A 90 1.32 21.02 15.49
CA THR A 90 2.21 20.20 14.67
C THR A 90 2.43 18.81 15.27
N VAL A 91 2.44 18.69 16.61
CA VAL A 91 2.63 17.40 17.28
C VAL A 91 1.42 16.48 17.03
N THR A 92 0.21 16.99 17.22
CA THR A 92 -1.02 16.24 16.94
C THR A 92 -1.11 15.84 15.46
N ALA A 93 -0.79 16.76 14.54
CA ALA A 93 -0.79 16.47 13.11
C ALA A 93 0.23 15.39 12.71
N SER A 94 1.44 15.41 13.29
CA SER A 94 2.46 14.37 13.07
C SER A 94 2.06 13.02 13.66
N THR A 95 1.38 13.04 14.81
CA THR A 95 0.85 11.83 15.45
C THR A 95 -0.19 11.14 14.56
N LEU A 96 -1.00 11.88 13.80
CA LEU A 96 -1.93 11.30 12.83
C LEU A 96 -1.21 10.44 11.78
N VAL A 97 -0.06 10.92 11.26
CA VAL A 97 0.74 10.14 10.30
C VAL A 97 1.30 8.87 10.94
N SER A 98 1.80 8.98 12.16
CA SER A 98 2.35 7.84 12.90
C SER A 98 1.28 6.77 13.15
N ILE A 99 0.08 7.18 13.58
CA ILE A 99 -1.07 6.28 13.79
C ILE A 99 -1.50 5.63 12.48
N PHE A 100 -1.55 6.38 11.37
CA PHE A 100 -1.85 5.86 10.04
C PHE A 100 -0.90 4.73 9.64
N LEU A 101 0.41 4.95 9.77
CA LEU A 101 1.42 3.97 9.39
C LEU A 101 1.44 2.75 10.32
N LEU A 102 1.33 2.94 11.64
CA LEU A 102 1.28 1.84 12.61
C LEU A 102 0.08 0.92 12.38
N ASN A 103 -1.10 1.50 12.20
CA ASN A 103 -2.30 0.70 11.89
C ASN A 103 -2.24 0.06 10.50
N GLY A 104 -1.50 0.68 9.56
CA GLY A 104 -1.20 0.08 8.28
C GLY A 104 -0.39 -1.21 8.37
N VAL A 105 0.57 -1.29 9.30
CA VAL A 105 1.32 -2.54 9.57
C VAL A 105 0.37 -3.64 10.05
N LEU A 106 -0.51 -3.33 11.03
CA LEU A 106 -1.53 -4.27 11.50
C LEU A 106 -2.49 -4.67 10.37
N GLY A 107 -2.88 -3.70 9.54
CA GLY A 107 -3.70 -3.93 8.35
C GLY A 107 -3.06 -4.91 7.38
N THR A 108 -1.75 -4.78 7.12
CA THR A 108 -1.01 -5.68 6.21
C THR A 108 -1.04 -7.13 6.69
N ASP A 109 -0.75 -7.37 7.98
CA ASP A 109 -0.76 -8.72 8.56
C ASP A 109 -2.18 -9.32 8.55
N CYS A 110 -3.18 -8.56 9.03
CA CYS A 110 -4.57 -8.99 8.98
C CYS A 110 -5.06 -9.24 7.55
N GLY A 111 -4.73 -8.37 6.61
CA GLY A 111 -5.09 -8.47 5.21
C GLY A 111 -4.50 -9.70 4.54
N ALA A 112 -3.22 -10.01 4.80
CA ALA A 112 -2.56 -11.20 4.29
C ALA A 112 -3.25 -12.48 4.79
N ARG A 113 -3.45 -12.62 6.11
CA ARG A 113 -4.13 -13.79 6.71
C ARG A 113 -5.57 -13.94 6.24
N LEU A 114 -6.27 -12.83 6.07
CA LEU A 114 -7.65 -12.83 5.61
C LEU A 114 -7.74 -13.15 4.11
N SER A 115 -6.72 -12.77 3.33
CA SER A 115 -6.58 -13.13 1.92
C SER A 115 -6.49 -14.65 1.73
N ASP A 116 -5.75 -15.35 2.60
CA ASP A 116 -5.64 -16.81 2.54
C ASP A 116 -6.99 -17.51 2.81
N LYS A 117 -7.87 -16.90 3.62
CA LYS A 117 -9.17 -17.47 3.97
C LYS A 117 -10.30 -17.09 3.01
N LEU A 118 -10.38 -15.83 2.62
CA LEU A 118 -11.49 -15.27 1.83
C LEU A 118 -11.18 -15.16 0.33
N GLY A 119 -9.91 -15.31 -0.02
CA GLY A 119 -9.39 -15.11 -1.36
C GLY A 119 -8.94 -13.66 -1.63
N PRO A 120 -7.89 -13.47 -2.45
CA PRO A 120 -7.21 -12.19 -2.65
C PRO A 120 -8.12 -11.13 -3.26
N ARG A 121 -9.03 -11.50 -4.15
CA ARG A 121 -9.95 -10.56 -4.79
C ARG A 121 -10.84 -9.82 -3.79
N LYS A 122 -11.41 -10.55 -2.82
CA LYS A 122 -12.29 -9.96 -1.82
C LYS A 122 -11.52 -8.99 -0.92
N ILE A 123 -10.28 -9.30 -0.61
CA ILE A 123 -9.43 -8.44 0.22
C ILE A 123 -9.01 -7.19 -0.56
N ILE A 124 -8.54 -7.34 -1.80
CA ILE A 124 -8.12 -6.21 -2.63
C ILE A 124 -9.29 -5.23 -2.84
N VAL A 125 -10.46 -5.72 -3.23
CA VAL A 125 -11.63 -4.89 -3.49
C VAL A 125 -12.25 -4.37 -2.19
N GLY A 126 -12.44 -5.26 -1.21
CA GLY A 126 -13.12 -4.91 0.04
C GLY A 126 -12.35 -3.92 0.89
N SER A 127 -11.03 -4.12 1.04
CA SER A 127 -10.21 -3.23 1.86
C SER A 127 -10.14 -1.81 1.29
N ILE A 128 -9.91 -1.67 -0.01
CA ILE A 128 -9.83 -0.34 -0.62
C ILE A 128 -11.19 0.35 -0.62
N LEU A 129 -12.29 -0.38 -0.82
CA LEU A 129 -13.63 0.18 -0.75
C LEU A 129 -13.97 0.63 0.69
N LEU A 130 -13.67 -0.21 1.69
CA LEU A 130 -13.90 0.13 3.10
C LEU A 130 -13.07 1.32 3.55
N SER A 131 -11.90 1.58 2.94
CA SER A 131 -11.09 2.75 3.26
C SER A 131 -11.76 4.08 2.90
N SER A 132 -12.71 4.08 1.95
CA SER A 132 -13.43 5.29 1.55
C SER A 132 -14.29 5.87 2.68
N LEU A 133 -14.82 5.04 3.57
CA LEU A 133 -15.66 5.46 4.67
C LEU A 133 -14.89 6.33 5.69
N PRO A 134 -13.79 5.85 6.31
CA PRO A 134 -13.03 6.66 7.24
C PRO A 134 -12.39 7.89 6.57
N ILE A 135 -11.93 7.79 5.31
CA ILE A 135 -11.41 8.95 4.57
C ILE A 135 -12.50 10.00 4.38
N GLY A 136 -13.74 9.58 4.02
CA GLY A 136 -14.88 10.47 3.88
C GLY A 136 -15.32 11.13 5.19
N PHE A 137 -15.07 10.48 6.32
CA PHE A 137 -15.36 11.03 7.64
C PHE A 137 -14.34 12.08 8.11
N VAL A 138 -13.09 12.03 7.62
CA VAL A 138 -12.00 12.94 8.03
C VAL A 138 -12.38 14.42 7.98
N PRO A 139 -13.03 14.97 6.92
CA PRO A 139 -13.40 16.37 6.89
C PRO A 139 -14.41 16.77 7.98
N HIS A 140 -15.15 15.82 8.52
CA HIS A 140 -16.15 16.03 9.57
C HIS A 140 -15.60 15.86 10.99
N ALA A 141 -14.39 15.31 11.13
CA ALA A 141 -13.75 15.10 12.42
C ALA A 141 -13.28 16.46 13.01
N THR A 142 -14.00 16.95 14.00
CA THR A 142 -13.67 18.20 14.71
C THR A 142 -12.77 17.95 15.93
N ALA A 143 -12.95 16.81 16.58
CA ALA A 143 -12.16 16.43 17.75
C ALA A 143 -10.91 15.63 17.36
N PRO A 144 -9.74 15.86 18.02
CA PRO A 144 -8.51 15.14 17.72
C PRO A 144 -8.64 13.62 17.78
N TRP A 145 -9.35 13.08 18.77
CA TRP A 145 -9.56 11.63 18.90
C TRP A 145 -10.38 11.04 17.73
N ALA A 146 -11.37 11.78 17.22
CA ALA A 146 -12.18 11.35 16.07
C ALA A 146 -11.34 11.35 14.78
N ALA A 147 -10.47 12.35 14.60
CA ALA A 147 -9.50 12.39 13.53
C ALA A 147 -8.52 11.21 13.58
N MET A 148 -7.97 10.93 14.78
CA MET A 148 -7.06 9.80 15.02
C MET A 148 -7.72 8.46 14.69
N LEU A 149 -8.97 8.25 15.10
CA LEU A 149 -9.72 7.05 14.80
C LEU A 149 -9.97 6.90 13.29
N ALA A 150 -10.43 7.94 12.62
CA ALA A 150 -10.67 7.90 11.19
C ALA A 150 -9.40 7.61 10.39
N VAL A 151 -8.31 8.29 10.72
CA VAL A 151 -7.01 8.12 10.05
C VAL A 151 -6.41 6.73 10.33
N SER A 152 -6.57 6.22 11.55
CA SER A 152 -6.19 4.87 11.95
C SER A 152 -6.88 3.80 11.09
N LEU A 153 -8.21 3.88 10.98
CA LEU A 153 -9.00 2.96 10.15
C LEU A 153 -8.66 3.10 8.66
N ALA A 154 -8.42 4.31 8.18
CA ALA A 154 -8.00 4.54 6.80
C ALA A 154 -6.66 3.84 6.53
N GLY A 155 -5.65 3.99 7.39
CA GLY A 155 -4.37 3.32 7.30
C GLY A 155 -4.51 1.81 7.28
N PHE A 156 -5.28 1.26 8.23
CA PHE A 156 -5.55 -0.17 8.32
C PHE A 156 -6.13 -0.72 7.01
N PHE A 157 -7.17 -0.12 6.47
CA PHE A 157 -7.84 -0.62 5.26
C PHE A 157 -7.03 -0.40 3.99
N ILE A 158 -6.40 0.77 3.79
CA ILE A 158 -5.61 1.05 2.57
C ILE A 158 -4.42 0.10 2.45
N ILE A 159 -3.72 -0.16 3.56
CA ILE A 159 -2.48 -0.92 3.54
C ILE A 159 -2.75 -2.42 3.60
N SER A 160 -3.92 -2.88 4.08
CA SER A 160 -4.24 -4.31 4.20
C SER A 160 -4.20 -5.06 2.86
N SER A 161 -4.45 -4.41 1.73
CA SER A 161 -4.34 -5.03 0.40
C SER A 161 -2.92 -5.08 -0.17
N PHE A 162 -1.93 -4.46 0.50
CA PHE A 162 -0.59 -4.31 -0.08
C PHE A 162 0.11 -5.65 -0.33
N ALA A 163 0.26 -6.47 0.72
CA ALA A 163 0.91 -7.77 0.62
C ALA A 163 0.18 -8.69 -0.37
N THR A 164 -1.13 -8.74 -0.29
CA THR A 164 -1.98 -9.51 -1.22
C THR A 164 -1.77 -9.08 -2.67
N THR A 165 -1.65 -7.78 -2.93
CA THR A 165 -1.42 -7.24 -4.28
C THR A 165 -0.08 -7.71 -4.83
N VAL A 166 0.99 -7.66 -4.03
CA VAL A 166 2.33 -8.15 -4.43
C VAL A 166 2.27 -9.62 -4.80
N VAL A 167 1.67 -10.46 -3.96
CA VAL A 167 1.52 -11.90 -4.21
C VAL A 167 0.73 -12.18 -5.49
N VAL A 168 -0.37 -11.47 -5.72
CA VAL A 168 -1.18 -11.64 -6.95
C VAL A 168 -0.37 -11.29 -8.19
N VAL A 169 0.41 -10.20 -8.20
CA VAL A 169 1.26 -9.84 -9.35
C VAL A 169 2.37 -10.87 -9.56
N GLN A 170 2.98 -11.38 -8.48
CA GLN A 170 3.96 -12.48 -8.56
C GLN A 170 3.36 -13.75 -9.17
N THR A 171 2.12 -14.08 -8.81
CA THR A 171 1.41 -15.24 -9.39
C THR A 171 1.04 -15.01 -10.87
N MET A 172 0.81 -13.75 -11.28
CA MET A 172 0.61 -13.41 -12.69
C MET A 172 1.89 -13.50 -13.51
N MET A 173 3.07 -13.42 -12.87
CA MET A 173 4.39 -13.46 -13.52
C MET A 173 5.32 -14.50 -12.87
N PRO A 174 4.97 -15.80 -12.90
CA PRO A 174 5.67 -16.84 -12.14
C PRO A 174 7.13 -17.00 -12.56
N ASN A 175 7.44 -16.79 -13.84
CA ASN A 175 8.80 -16.92 -14.37
C ASN A 175 9.69 -15.72 -14.06
N ASN A 176 9.11 -14.60 -13.59
CA ASN A 176 9.80 -13.34 -13.34
C ASN A 176 9.35 -12.71 -12.01
N VAL A 177 9.35 -13.48 -10.91
CA VAL A 177 8.88 -13.02 -9.58
C VAL A 177 9.62 -11.78 -9.10
N GLY A 178 10.93 -11.68 -9.36
CA GLY A 178 11.73 -10.50 -9.03
C GLY A 178 11.27 -9.25 -9.80
N MET A 179 10.99 -9.41 -11.10
CA MET A 179 10.44 -8.32 -11.93
C MET A 179 9.03 -7.95 -11.48
N ALA A 180 8.19 -8.91 -11.14
CA ALA A 180 6.85 -8.68 -10.61
C ALA A 180 6.86 -7.85 -9.33
N SER A 181 7.76 -8.20 -8.40
CA SER A 181 7.93 -7.44 -7.14
C SER A 181 8.48 -6.05 -7.38
N GLY A 182 9.52 -5.92 -8.20
CA GLY A 182 10.13 -4.64 -8.57
C GLY A 182 9.12 -3.73 -9.27
N LEU A 183 8.33 -4.28 -10.21
CA LEU A 183 7.26 -3.55 -10.88
C LEU A 183 6.19 -3.10 -9.88
N THR A 184 5.72 -3.99 -9.00
CA THR A 184 4.67 -3.64 -8.05
C THR A 184 5.12 -2.57 -7.06
N ILE A 185 6.29 -2.72 -6.46
CA ILE A 185 6.80 -1.81 -5.42
C ILE A 185 7.33 -0.53 -6.07
N GLY A 186 8.18 -0.65 -7.10
CA GLY A 186 8.77 0.50 -7.77
C GLY A 186 7.73 1.38 -8.47
N PHE A 187 6.79 0.77 -9.19
CA PHE A 187 5.68 1.48 -9.80
C PHE A 187 4.77 2.14 -8.76
N SER A 188 4.50 1.45 -7.64
CA SER A 188 3.71 1.98 -6.53
C SER A 188 4.30 3.28 -5.99
N ILE A 189 5.62 3.32 -5.74
CA ILE A 189 6.31 4.49 -5.18
C ILE A 189 6.40 5.62 -6.22
N GLY A 190 6.83 5.31 -7.44
CA GLY A 190 6.96 6.30 -8.50
C GLY A 190 5.65 6.96 -8.88
N MET A 191 4.60 6.16 -9.07
CA MET A 191 3.27 6.67 -9.44
C MET A 191 2.56 7.36 -8.28
N ALA A 192 2.86 7.00 -7.03
CA ALA A 192 2.39 7.74 -5.86
C ALA A 192 2.87 9.20 -5.88
N GLY A 193 4.14 9.42 -6.22
CA GLY A 193 4.70 10.76 -6.38
C GLY A 193 3.95 11.56 -7.45
N PHE A 194 3.73 10.97 -8.63
CA PHE A 194 2.96 11.59 -9.70
C PHE A 194 1.52 11.93 -9.26
N GLY A 195 0.84 10.99 -8.59
CA GLY A 195 -0.52 11.20 -8.09
C GLY A 195 -0.60 12.32 -7.04
N VAL A 196 0.34 12.34 -6.09
CA VAL A 196 0.42 13.42 -5.07
C VAL A 196 0.68 14.76 -5.73
N THR A 197 1.61 14.86 -6.69
CA THR A 197 1.89 16.12 -7.41
C THR A 197 0.65 16.63 -8.16
N THR A 198 -0.09 15.74 -8.82
CA THR A 198 -1.33 16.11 -9.53
C THR A 198 -2.38 16.65 -8.55
N LEU A 199 -2.55 16.00 -7.40
CA LEU A 199 -3.44 16.47 -6.35
C LEU A 199 -2.93 17.76 -5.69
N GLY A 200 -1.62 17.98 -5.63
CA GLY A 200 -1.01 19.23 -5.20
C GLY A 200 -1.39 20.40 -6.10
N TYR A 201 -1.29 20.22 -7.40
CA TYR A 201 -1.76 21.23 -8.36
C TYR A 201 -3.24 21.54 -8.20
N LEU A 202 -4.09 20.53 -7.92
CA LEU A 202 -5.50 20.75 -7.57
C LEU A 202 -5.63 21.54 -6.26
N ALA A 203 -4.79 21.25 -5.25
CA ALA A 203 -4.80 21.97 -3.98
C ALA A 203 -4.47 23.46 -4.14
N ASP A 204 -3.50 23.78 -4.98
CA ASP A 204 -3.05 25.14 -5.25
C ASP A 204 -4.11 25.93 -6.04
N THR A 205 -4.83 25.26 -6.96
CA THR A 205 -5.81 25.91 -7.84
C THR A 205 -7.19 26.03 -7.18
N TYR A 206 -7.66 24.98 -6.52
CA TYR A 206 -9.04 24.88 -6.02
C TYR A 206 -9.14 24.76 -4.50
N GLY A 207 -8.00 24.68 -3.84
CA GLY A 207 -7.92 24.55 -2.38
C GLY A 207 -7.93 23.12 -1.86
N LEU A 208 -7.39 22.94 -0.67
CA LEU A 208 -7.20 21.65 -0.01
C LEU A 208 -8.51 20.84 0.22
N PRO A 209 -9.69 21.46 0.51
CA PRO A 209 -10.93 20.72 0.67
C PRO A 209 -11.36 19.91 -0.58
N ILE A 210 -11.02 20.39 -1.77
CA ILE A 210 -11.33 19.67 -3.02
C ILE A 210 -10.44 18.44 -3.16
N VAL A 211 -9.17 18.56 -2.77
CA VAL A 211 -8.24 17.41 -2.74
C VAL A 211 -8.75 16.31 -1.82
N LEU A 212 -9.26 16.66 -0.63
CA LEU A 212 -9.83 15.66 0.29
C LEU A 212 -11.03 14.95 -0.32
N LYS A 213 -11.91 15.67 -1.01
CA LYS A 213 -13.04 15.06 -1.74
C LYS A 213 -12.54 14.10 -2.83
N SER A 214 -11.51 14.48 -3.57
CA SER A 214 -10.88 13.62 -4.59
C SER A 214 -10.28 12.36 -3.98
N ILE A 215 -9.58 12.47 -2.85
CA ILE A 215 -9.03 11.33 -2.10
C ILE A 215 -10.15 10.38 -1.64
N CYS A 216 -11.36 10.85 -1.34
CA CYS A 216 -12.50 10.01 -0.99
C CYS A 216 -13.06 9.20 -2.19
N ILE A 217 -13.00 9.77 -3.39
CA ILE A 217 -13.54 9.15 -4.61
C ILE A 217 -12.56 8.11 -5.18
N LEU A 218 -11.26 8.37 -5.09
CA LEU A 218 -10.23 7.49 -5.66
C LEU A 218 -10.29 6.03 -5.18
N PRO A 219 -10.54 5.72 -3.88
CA PRO A 219 -10.69 4.34 -3.42
C PRO A 219 -11.87 3.61 -4.07
N ILE A 220 -12.97 4.33 -4.35
CA ILE A 220 -14.16 3.76 -5.01
C ILE A 220 -13.81 3.39 -6.44
N LEU A 221 -13.12 4.27 -7.16
CA LEU A 221 -12.63 3.98 -8.52
C LEU A 221 -11.65 2.82 -8.52
N ALA A 222 -10.72 2.78 -7.57
CA ALA A 222 -9.77 1.69 -7.43
C ALA A 222 -10.47 0.35 -7.14
N ALA A 223 -11.51 0.34 -6.29
CA ALA A 223 -12.31 -0.85 -6.02
C ALA A 223 -13.06 -1.33 -7.26
N PHE A 224 -13.63 -0.41 -8.05
CA PHE A 224 -14.29 -0.75 -9.30
C PHE A 224 -13.32 -1.40 -10.28
N ILE A 225 -12.14 -0.83 -10.49
CA ILE A 225 -11.11 -1.39 -11.37
C ILE A 225 -10.67 -2.77 -10.84
N ALA A 226 -10.38 -2.88 -9.54
CA ALA A 226 -9.97 -4.14 -8.91
C ALA A 226 -11.03 -5.24 -9.09
N SER A 227 -12.31 -4.90 -9.07
CA SER A 227 -13.40 -5.84 -9.29
C SER A 227 -13.45 -6.42 -10.71
N ARG A 228 -12.83 -5.76 -11.68
CA ARG A 228 -12.77 -6.18 -13.10
C ARG A 228 -11.50 -6.95 -13.44
N ILE A 229 -10.51 -7.05 -12.54
CA ILE A 229 -9.26 -7.77 -12.77
C ILE A 229 -9.56 -9.26 -12.86
N PRO A 230 -9.21 -9.93 -13.97
CA PRO A 230 -9.26 -11.39 -14.05
C PRO A 230 -8.20 -11.99 -13.11
N MET A 231 -8.63 -12.61 -12.02
CA MET A 231 -7.71 -13.28 -11.08
C MET A 231 -7.31 -14.65 -11.59
N PRO A 232 -6.06 -15.08 -11.39
CA PRO A 232 -5.62 -16.43 -11.70
C PRO A 232 -6.47 -17.47 -10.95
N LYS A 233 -6.83 -18.58 -11.64
CA LYS A 233 -7.68 -19.64 -11.06
C LYS A 233 -7.05 -20.37 -9.88
N GLU A 234 -5.74 -20.31 -9.74
CA GLU A 234 -4.96 -20.97 -8.68
C GLU A 234 -5.06 -20.29 -7.32
N ILE A 235 -5.68 -19.10 -7.24
CA ILE A 235 -5.81 -18.29 -6.01
C ILE A 235 -7.28 -18.24 -5.53
N LYS A 236 -8.07 -19.27 -5.86
CA LYS A 236 -9.45 -19.38 -5.36
C LYS A 236 -9.48 -20.11 -4.04
#